data_048d6261ccd298f657fea4a600a22998
#
_entry.id   048d6261ccd298f657fea4a600a22998
#
_cell.length_a   1.000
_cell.length_b   1.000
_cell.length_c   1.000
_cell.angle_alpha   90.00
_cell.angle_beta   90.00
_cell.angle_gamma   90.00
#
_symmetry.space_group_name_H-M   'P 1'
#
loop_
_entity.id
_entity.type
_entity.pdbx_description
1 polymer ?
#
loop_
_entity_poly.entity_id
_entity_poly.type
_entity_poly.pdbx_seq_one_letter_code
_entity_poly.pdbx_strand_id
1 'polypeptide(L)'
;MRYEDRAVFQLEQVATYNPKTSKKENALITYDAIPCNINPISRARKQLEFGDVKNDISVLRIKESIFYPVSHVLINGIRYKIVDTRTYRHETSYYLEEVN
;
A
#
# COMPACT_ATOMS: atom_id res chain seq x y z
N MET A 1 -13.26 -11.16 -11.70
CA MET A 1 -12.81 -10.28 -10.61
C MET A 1 -13.26 -8.86 -10.90
N ARG A 2 -13.87 -8.23 -9.93
CA ARG A 2 -14.38 -6.87 -10.08
C ARG A 2 -13.45 -5.85 -9.45
N TYR A 3 -13.23 -4.73 -10.12
CA TYR A 3 -12.40 -3.63 -9.64
C TYR A 3 -13.30 -2.47 -9.20
N GLU A 4 -14.08 -2.72 -8.14
CA GLU A 4 -15.09 -1.78 -7.65
C GLU A 4 -14.55 -0.75 -6.67
N ASP A 5 -13.46 -1.06 -6.00
CA ASP A 5 -12.83 -0.15 -5.05
C ASP A 5 -11.87 0.82 -5.72
N ARG A 6 -11.54 1.89 -5.03
CA ARG A 6 -10.57 2.88 -5.50
C ARG A 6 -9.43 2.96 -4.51
N ALA A 7 -8.21 2.76 -4.99
CA ALA A 7 -7.00 2.84 -4.20
C ALA A 7 -6.29 4.17 -4.47
N VAL A 8 -5.99 4.92 -3.42
CA VAL A 8 -5.19 6.15 -3.50
C VAL A 8 -3.80 5.80 -2.98
N PHE A 9 -2.84 5.67 -3.88
CA PHE A 9 -1.47 5.36 -3.51
C PHE A 9 -0.76 6.60 -2.99
N GLN A 10 0.09 6.40 -1.98
CA GLN A 10 0.82 7.47 -1.34
C GLN A 10 2.29 7.07 -1.15
N LEU A 11 3.17 8.05 -1.22
CA LEU A 11 4.58 7.88 -0.87
C LEU A 11 4.88 8.74 0.34
N GLU A 12 5.25 8.11 1.46
CA GLU A 12 5.73 8.82 2.63
C GLU A 12 7.25 8.89 2.57
N GLN A 13 7.78 10.08 2.41
CA GLN A 13 9.21 10.31 2.40
C GLN A 13 9.71 10.56 3.81
N VAL A 14 10.81 9.89 4.15
CA VAL A 14 11.46 10.09 5.47
C VAL A 14 11.92 11.53 5.58
N ALA A 15 11.68 12.11 6.76
CA ALA A 15 12.05 13.48 7.05
C ALA A 15 13.54 13.76 6.78
N THR A 16 13.80 14.74 5.96
CA THR A 16 15.14 15.26 5.74
C THR A 16 15.31 16.52 6.58
N TYR A 17 16.39 16.61 7.33
CA TYR A 17 16.71 17.82 8.09
C TYR A 17 16.94 18.98 7.14
N ASN A 18 16.15 20.05 7.31
CA ASN A 18 16.31 21.25 6.53
C ASN A 18 17.07 22.30 7.38
N PRO A 19 18.34 22.60 7.04
CA PRO A 19 19.13 23.55 7.83
C PRO A 19 18.57 24.98 7.82
N LYS A 20 17.76 25.34 6.82
CA LYS A 20 17.15 26.67 6.77
C LYS A 20 16.02 26.86 7.77
N THR A 21 15.25 25.80 8.03
CA THR A 21 14.13 25.83 8.97
C THR A 21 14.44 25.18 10.31
N SER A 22 15.57 24.47 10.42
CA SER A 22 15.97 23.68 11.58
C SER A 22 14.93 22.63 11.98
N LYS A 23 14.14 22.16 11.03
CA LYS A 23 13.08 21.18 11.25
C LYS A 23 13.21 20.00 10.31
N LYS A 24 12.82 18.81 10.80
CA LYS A 24 12.61 17.65 9.94
C LYS A 24 11.22 17.74 9.35
N GLU A 25 11.13 17.78 8.05
CA GLU A 25 9.87 17.84 7.34
C GLU A 25 9.60 16.50 6.65
N ASN A 26 8.43 15.91 6.96
CA ASN A 26 7.93 14.74 6.25
C ASN A 26 7.15 15.20 5.04
N ALA A 27 7.44 14.61 3.88
CA ALA A 27 6.68 14.86 2.67
C ALA A 27 5.77 13.66 2.40
N LEU A 28 4.51 13.94 2.11
CA LEU A 28 3.53 12.93 1.69
C LEU A 28 3.09 13.25 0.27
N ILE A 29 3.37 12.33 -0.66
CA ILE A 29 2.94 12.46 -2.05
C ILE A 29 1.71 11.58 -2.23
N THR A 30 0.62 12.16 -2.72
CA THR A 30 -0.64 11.45 -2.99
C THR A 30 -0.89 11.41 -4.48
N TYR A 31 -1.12 10.21 -5.01
CA TYR A 31 -1.36 9.99 -6.44
C TYR A 31 -2.85 9.85 -6.71
N ASP A 32 -3.22 9.85 -8.00
CA ASP A 32 -4.61 9.70 -8.42
C ASP A 32 -5.17 8.32 -8.05
N ALA A 33 -6.49 8.27 -7.81
CA ALA A 33 -7.17 7.03 -7.48
C ALA A 33 -7.16 6.04 -8.65
N ILE A 34 -6.92 4.77 -8.34
CA ILE A 34 -6.86 3.68 -9.32
C ILE A 34 -7.91 2.63 -8.97
N PRO A 35 -8.68 2.13 -9.96
CA PRO A 35 -9.60 1.02 -9.72
C PRO A 35 -8.85 -0.21 -9.20
N CYS A 36 -9.37 -0.84 -8.17
CA CYS A 36 -8.73 -1.98 -7.55
C CYS A 36 -9.73 -3.00 -7.02
N ASN A 37 -9.21 -4.19 -6.71
CA ASN A 37 -9.92 -5.22 -5.97
C ASN A 37 -9.14 -5.50 -4.69
N ILE A 38 -9.81 -5.45 -3.54
CA ILE A 38 -9.18 -5.73 -2.25
C ILE A 38 -9.91 -6.87 -1.54
N ASN A 39 -9.14 -7.84 -1.03
CA ASN A 39 -9.65 -8.96 -0.26
C ASN A 39 -8.70 -9.30 0.89
N PRO A 40 -9.23 -9.69 2.06
CA PRO A 40 -8.39 -10.21 3.14
C PRO A 40 -7.81 -11.57 2.75
N ILE A 41 -6.63 -11.89 3.24
CA ILE A 41 -6.07 -13.24 3.08
C ILE A 41 -6.35 -14.08 4.33
N SER A 42 -6.41 -15.41 4.15
CA SER A 42 -6.68 -16.32 5.26
C SER A 42 -5.53 -16.32 6.28
N ARG A 43 -5.82 -16.71 7.53
CA ARG A 43 -4.80 -16.83 8.57
C ARG A 43 -3.71 -17.82 8.20
N ALA A 44 -4.06 -18.96 7.61
CA ALA A 44 -3.10 -19.98 7.22
C ALA A 44 -2.12 -19.42 6.18
N ARG A 45 -2.62 -18.74 5.16
CA ARG A 45 -1.78 -18.12 4.14
C ARG A 45 -0.91 -17.01 4.72
N LYS A 46 -1.48 -16.21 5.63
CA LYS A 46 -0.75 -15.14 6.32
C LYS A 46 0.47 -15.67 7.07
N GLN A 47 0.30 -16.75 7.85
CA GLN A 47 1.41 -17.38 8.58
C GLN A 47 2.48 -17.95 7.66
N LEU A 48 2.07 -18.58 6.56
CA LEU A 48 3.01 -19.16 5.60
C LEU A 48 3.85 -18.10 4.87
N GLU A 49 3.24 -16.98 4.50
CA GLU A 49 3.89 -15.96 3.69
C GLU A 49 4.55 -14.83 4.49
N PHE A 50 3.97 -14.47 5.63
CA PHE A 50 4.38 -13.28 6.39
C PHE A 50 4.81 -13.55 7.84
N GLY A 51 4.70 -14.79 8.32
CA GLY A 51 5.08 -15.17 9.68
C GLY A 51 4.21 -14.48 10.74
N ASP A 52 4.82 -13.99 11.80
CA ASP A 52 4.13 -13.37 12.94
C ASP A 52 3.74 -11.92 12.67
N VAL A 53 2.77 -11.70 11.81
CA VAL A 53 2.23 -10.37 11.54
C VAL A 53 1.12 -10.08 12.53
N LYS A 54 1.21 -8.97 13.26
CA LYS A 54 0.24 -8.59 14.31
C LYS A 54 -1.12 -8.18 13.74
N ASN A 55 -1.14 -7.51 12.59
CA ASN A 55 -2.35 -7.02 11.96
C ASN A 55 -2.75 -7.91 10.77
N ASP A 56 -4.02 -7.85 10.41
CA ASP A 56 -4.52 -8.59 9.26
C ASP A 56 -3.90 -8.07 7.97
N ILE A 57 -3.62 -9.00 7.07
CA ILE A 57 -3.10 -8.70 5.74
C ILE A 57 -4.23 -8.78 4.73
N SER A 58 -4.29 -7.78 3.86
CA SER A 58 -5.19 -7.77 2.71
C SER A 58 -4.38 -7.77 1.43
N VAL A 59 -4.92 -8.37 0.38
CA VAL A 59 -4.32 -8.31 -0.94
C VAL A 59 -5.12 -7.36 -1.82
N LEU A 60 -4.41 -6.39 -2.39
CA LEU A 60 -4.96 -5.43 -3.34
C LEU A 60 -4.45 -5.76 -4.72
N ARG A 61 -5.36 -5.88 -5.70
CA ARG A 61 -5.00 -6.17 -7.08
C ARG A 61 -5.43 -5.02 -7.97
N ILE A 62 -4.52 -4.64 -8.88
CA ILE A 62 -4.77 -3.62 -9.90
C ILE A 62 -4.36 -4.18 -11.26
N LYS A 63 -5.03 -3.73 -12.32
CA LYS A 63 -4.70 -4.13 -13.69
C LYS A 63 -3.52 -3.35 -14.25
N GLU A 64 -3.32 -2.14 -13.76
CA GLU A 64 -2.28 -1.25 -14.25
C GLU A 64 -0.95 -1.50 -13.56
N SER A 65 0.14 -1.20 -14.27
CA SER A 65 1.46 -1.16 -13.65
C SER A 65 1.74 0.24 -13.13
N ILE A 66 2.24 0.32 -11.90
CA ILE A 66 2.61 1.60 -11.31
C ILE A 66 4.12 1.78 -11.45
N PHE A 67 4.52 2.86 -12.11
CA PHE A 67 5.93 3.17 -12.39
C PHE A 67 6.52 4.20 -11.44
N TYR A 68 5.79 4.62 -10.41
CA TYR A 68 6.28 5.55 -9.41
C TYR A 68 6.38 4.86 -8.05
N PRO A 69 7.28 5.33 -7.16
CA PRO A 69 7.43 4.70 -5.85
C PRO A 69 6.22 4.96 -4.96
N VAL A 70 5.82 3.93 -4.21
CA VAL A 70 4.69 4.00 -3.28
C VAL A 70 5.04 3.28 -1.98
N SER A 71 4.51 3.75 -0.86
CA SER A 71 4.74 3.14 0.45
C SER A 71 3.44 2.78 1.16
N HIS A 72 2.36 3.50 0.88
CA HIS A 72 1.07 3.37 1.53
C HIS A 72 -0.08 3.44 0.53
N VAL A 73 -1.24 2.95 0.94
CA VAL A 73 -2.47 2.99 0.15
C VAL A 73 -3.61 3.39 1.06
N LEU A 74 -4.48 4.28 0.57
CA LEU A 74 -5.70 4.67 1.24
C LEU A 74 -6.89 4.10 0.47
N ILE A 75 -7.73 3.30 1.14
CA ILE A 75 -8.91 2.67 0.54
C ILE A 75 -10.08 2.85 1.49
N ASN A 76 -11.16 3.47 1.01
CA ASN A 76 -12.39 3.70 1.80
C ASN A 76 -12.10 4.38 3.15
N GLY A 77 -11.17 5.30 3.18
CA GLY A 77 -10.79 6.01 4.40
C GLY A 77 -9.84 5.25 5.33
N ILE A 78 -9.46 4.04 4.98
CA ILE A 78 -8.53 3.22 5.77
C ILE A 78 -7.15 3.26 5.13
N ARG A 79 -6.13 3.57 5.93
CA ARG A 79 -4.75 3.64 5.46
C ARG A 79 -4.05 2.32 5.69
N TYR A 80 -3.34 1.84 4.67
CA TYR A 80 -2.58 0.59 4.70
C TYR A 80 -1.12 0.85 4.37
N LYS A 81 -0.24 0.09 5.00
CA LYS A 81 1.18 0.04 4.67
C LYS A 81 1.42 -1.11 3.68
N ILE A 82 2.21 -0.87 2.64
CA ILE A 82 2.59 -1.91 1.68
C ILE A 82 3.71 -2.74 2.28
N VAL A 83 3.46 -4.05 2.48
CA VAL A 83 4.45 -4.97 3.05
C VAL A 83 5.14 -5.82 1.99
N ASP A 84 4.50 -6.05 0.86
CA ASP A 84 5.07 -6.78 -0.27
C ASP A 84 4.37 -6.39 -1.56
N THR A 85 5.06 -6.56 -2.68
CA THR A 85 4.52 -6.28 -4.01
C THR A 85 4.91 -7.42 -4.94
N ARG A 86 3.92 -7.95 -5.68
CA ARG A 86 4.16 -8.99 -6.67
C ARG A 86 3.57 -8.56 -8.00
N THR A 87 4.42 -8.55 -9.03
CA THR A 87 4.02 -8.15 -10.37
C THR A 87 3.83 -9.38 -11.23
N TYR A 88 2.64 -9.50 -11.81
CA TYR A 88 2.28 -10.55 -12.75
C TYR A 88 2.12 -9.94 -14.15
N ARG A 89 1.96 -10.77 -15.16
CA ARG A 89 1.89 -10.33 -16.56
C ARG A 89 0.80 -9.29 -16.83
N HIS A 90 -0.38 -9.45 -16.22
CA HIS A 90 -1.54 -8.58 -16.46
C HIS A 90 -2.09 -7.93 -15.21
N GLU A 91 -1.37 -8.05 -14.09
CA GLU A 91 -1.88 -7.55 -12.82
C GLU A 91 -0.71 -7.35 -11.84
N THR A 92 -0.88 -6.41 -10.93
CA THR A 92 0.05 -6.21 -9.81
C THR A 92 -0.70 -6.40 -8.52
N SER A 93 -0.14 -7.19 -7.61
CA SER A 93 -0.68 -7.45 -6.29
C SER A 93 0.15 -6.76 -5.22
N TYR A 94 -0.52 -6.04 -4.32
CA TYR A 94 0.09 -5.42 -3.16
C TYR A 94 -0.45 -6.08 -1.91
N TYR A 95 0.45 -6.50 -1.03
CA TYR A 95 0.07 -7.04 0.27
C TYR A 95 0.13 -5.92 1.28
N LEU A 96 -0.99 -5.69 1.96
CA LEU A 96 -1.23 -4.50 2.77
C LEU A 96 -1.51 -4.87 4.23
N GLU A 97 -0.92 -4.09 5.13
CA GLU A 97 -1.18 -4.17 6.57
C GLU A 97 -1.83 -2.86 7.01
N GLU A 98 -2.96 -2.94 7.73
CA GLU A 98 -3.65 -1.75 8.20
C GLU A 98 -2.80 -0.97 9.18
N VAL A 99 -2.75 0.34 8.98
CA VAL A 99 -2.00 1.26 9.85
C VAL A 99 -2.97 1.90 10.83
N ASN A 100 -2.70 1.72 12.10
CA ASN A 100 -3.48 2.31 13.18
C ASN A 100 -2.93 3.68 13.59
#